data_cbc4e8d39cf1df5975bd8ef62d3fe164
#
_entry.id   cbc4e8d39cf1df5975bd8ef62d3fe164
#
_cell.length_a   1.000
_cell.length_b   1.000
_cell.length_c   1.000
_cell.angle_alpha   90.00
_cell.angle_beta   90.00
_cell.angle_gamma   90.00
#
_symmetry.space_group_name_H-M   'P 1'
#
loop_
_entity.id
_entity.type
_entity.pdbx_description
1 polymer ?
#
loop_
_entity_poly.entity_id
_entity_poly.type
_entity_poly.pdbx_seq_one_letter_code
_entity_poly.pdbx_strand_id
1 'polypeptide(L)'
;MDAVFAADFSEWIWQRHQNMWSWYIRPLFLIPLAWFAYRRSATGLVATLIALLTSMFWFPAPAEPDPRVEEFLAFEQAWLTGDWDAAKVLLTLLVPIALSAYCAAFWLRSLPWGLVVLNVMAVGKLTWGVLAGDGSGWAMALPALVGLAIGDVVLVAAWIVLRRRAKVQASSGAS
;
A
#
# COMPACT_ATOMS: atom_id res chain seq x y z
N MET A 1 -1.97 33.98 -7.12
CA MET A 1 -3.20 33.19 -6.97
C MET A 1 -2.88 31.69 -6.87
N ASP A 2 -1.94 31.21 -7.67
CA ASP A 2 -1.63 29.76 -7.74
C ASP A 2 -0.92 29.18 -6.50
N ALA A 3 -0.04 29.95 -5.84
CA ALA A 3 0.69 29.50 -4.64
C ALA A 3 -0.23 29.37 -3.41
N VAL A 4 -1.19 30.28 -3.24
CA VAL A 4 -2.16 30.22 -2.13
C VAL A 4 -3.10 29.03 -2.33
N PHE A 5 -3.62 28.84 -3.55
CA PHE A 5 -4.46 27.69 -3.87
C PHE A 5 -3.73 26.35 -3.65
N ALA A 6 -2.45 26.27 -4.05
CA ALA A 6 -1.65 25.07 -3.85
C ALA A 6 -1.42 24.77 -2.35
N ALA A 7 -1.20 25.80 -1.53
CA ALA A 7 -1.04 25.67 -0.09
C ALA A 7 -2.35 25.20 0.57
N ASP A 8 -3.48 25.84 0.24
CA ASP A 8 -4.80 25.48 0.77
C ASP A 8 -5.20 24.06 0.37
N PHE A 9 -4.91 23.65 -0.88
CA PHE A 9 -5.16 22.29 -1.36
C PHE A 9 -4.29 21.26 -0.66
N SER A 10 -3.01 21.56 -0.44
CA SER A 10 -2.10 20.68 0.31
C SER A 10 -2.58 20.49 1.74
N GLU A 11 -2.93 21.58 2.44
CA GLU A 11 -3.47 21.52 3.79
C GLU A 11 -4.77 20.70 3.87
N TRP A 12 -5.69 20.89 2.93
CA TRP A 12 -6.93 20.14 2.82
C TRP A 12 -6.68 18.62 2.67
N ILE A 13 -5.65 18.21 1.88
CA ILE A 13 -5.26 16.80 1.74
C ILE A 13 -4.73 16.27 3.08
N TRP A 14 -3.79 16.97 3.72
CA TRP A 14 -3.16 16.50 4.95
C TRP A 14 -4.16 16.38 6.10
N GLN A 15 -5.09 17.31 6.25
CA GLN A 15 -6.16 17.23 7.23
C GLN A 15 -7.01 15.96 7.06
N ARG A 16 -7.36 15.60 5.82
CA ARG A 16 -8.12 14.37 5.51
C ARG A 16 -7.30 13.11 5.70
N HIS A 17 -5.99 13.20 5.48
CA HIS A 17 -5.09 12.07 5.68
C HIS A 17 -4.94 11.67 7.16
N GLN A 18 -5.30 12.55 8.10
CA GLN A 18 -5.38 12.23 9.53
C GLN A 18 -6.48 11.21 9.85
N ASN A 19 -7.41 10.96 8.93
CA ASN A 19 -8.47 9.98 9.16
C ASN A 19 -7.92 8.55 9.10
N MET A 20 -8.05 7.83 10.22
CA MET A 20 -7.54 6.44 10.37
C MET A 20 -8.11 5.48 9.33
N TRP A 21 -9.34 5.67 8.83
CA TRP A 21 -9.91 4.82 7.79
C TRP A 21 -9.12 4.84 6.49
N SER A 22 -8.49 5.99 6.16
CA SER A 22 -7.61 6.09 5.00
C SER A 22 -6.40 5.16 5.13
N TRP A 23 -5.93 4.89 6.34
CA TRP A 23 -4.77 4.04 6.64
C TRP A 23 -5.14 2.55 6.59
N TYR A 24 -6.35 2.19 7.04
CA TYR A 24 -6.85 0.82 6.95
C TYR A 24 -7.19 0.39 5.52
N ILE A 25 -7.74 1.29 4.69
CA ILE A 25 -8.13 0.94 3.33
C ILE A 25 -6.93 0.79 2.38
N ARG A 26 -5.84 1.53 2.60
CA ARG A 26 -4.69 1.55 1.69
C ARG A 26 -4.03 0.19 1.48
N PRO A 27 -3.70 -0.58 2.53
CA PRO A 27 -3.15 -1.92 2.33
C PRO A 27 -4.08 -2.85 1.54
N LEU A 28 -5.40 -2.64 1.62
CA LEU A 28 -6.38 -3.47 0.91
C LEU A 28 -6.33 -3.28 -0.61
N PHE A 29 -5.82 -2.14 -1.11
CA PHE A 29 -5.61 -1.94 -2.55
C PHE A 29 -4.57 -2.90 -3.15
N LEU A 30 -3.72 -3.51 -2.35
CA LEU A 30 -2.79 -4.54 -2.82
C LEU A 30 -3.54 -5.78 -3.34
N ILE A 31 -4.75 -6.07 -2.85
CA ILE A 31 -5.59 -7.18 -3.32
C ILE A 31 -6.04 -6.96 -4.78
N PRO A 32 -6.73 -5.86 -5.14
CA PRO A 32 -7.08 -5.61 -6.54
C PRO A 32 -5.85 -5.39 -7.44
N LEU A 33 -4.73 -4.83 -6.94
CA LEU A 33 -3.48 -4.78 -7.69
C LEU A 33 -2.99 -6.19 -8.07
N ALA A 34 -2.94 -7.12 -7.10
CA ALA A 34 -2.59 -8.51 -7.37
C ALA A 34 -3.53 -9.15 -8.40
N TRP A 35 -4.83 -8.95 -8.25
CA TRP A 35 -5.83 -9.48 -9.16
C TRP A 35 -5.67 -8.97 -10.59
N PHE A 36 -5.55 -7.64 -10.78
CA PHE A 36 -5.40 -7.06 -12.11
C PHE A 36 -4.04 -7.39 -12.74
N ALA A 37 -2.97 -7.48 -11.93
CA ALA A 37 -1.68 -7.97 -12.40
C ALA A 37 -1.78 -9.43 -12.87
N TYR A 38 -2.39 -10.31 -12.09
CA TYR A 38 -2.62 -11.71 -12.45
C TYR A 38 -3.47 -11.85 -13.73
N ARG A 39 -4.46 -10.94 -13.91
CA ARG A 39 -5.27 -10.84 -15.13
C ARG A 39 -4.55 -10.14 -16.27
N ARG A 40 -3.35 -9.62 -16.06
CA ARG A 40 -2.57 -8.83 -17.03
C ARG A 40 -3.34 -7.64 -17.59
N SER A 41 -4.13 -6.99 -16.75
CA SER A 41 -4.96 -5.83 -17.10
C SER A 41 -4.23 -4.53 -16.72
N ALA A 42 -3.58 -3.89 -17.68
CA ALA A 42 -2.92 -2.59 -17.45
C ALA A 42 -3.92 -1.51 -17.00
N THR A 43 -5.11 -1.46 -17.61
CA THR A 43 -6.17 -0.51 -17.22
C THR A 43 -6.60 -0.70 -15.77
N GLY A 44 -6.79 -1.97 -15.32
CA GLY A 44 -7.13 -2.28 -13.94
C GLY A 44 -6.03 -1.88 -12.97
N LEU A 45 -4.76 -2.08 -13.32
CA LEU A 45 -3.61 -1.64 -12.53
C LEU A 45 -3.59 -0.12 -12.37
N VAL A 46 -3.70 0.62 -13.48
CA VAL A 46 -3.71 2.09 -13.46
C VAL A 46 -4.89 2.62 -12.65
N ALA A 47 -6.10 2.10 -12.86
CA ALA A 47 -7.28 2.50 -12.09
C ALA A 47 -7.09 2.26 -10.57
N THR A 48 -6.52 1.11 -10.21
CA THR A 48 -6.25 0.77 -8.80
C THR A 48 -5.18 1.68 -8.20
N LEU A 49 -4.13 2.01 -8.95
CA LEU A 49 -3.09 2.94 -8.50
C LEU A 49 -3.65 4.35 -8.29
N ILE A 50 -4.50 4.84 -9.20
CA ILE A 50 -5.19 6.12 -9.02
C ILE A 50 -6.06 6.07 -7.76
N ALA A 51 -6.84 5.01 -7.56
CA ALA A 51 -7.66 4.83 -6.37
C ALA A 51 -6.81 4.79 -5.09
N LEU A 52 -5.68 4.08 -5.09
CA LEU A 52 -4.73 4.04 -3.98
C LEU A 52 -4.18 5.44 -3.66
N LEU A 53 -3.70 6.18 -4.66
CA LEU A 53 -3.13 7.51 -4.47
C LEU A 53 -4.15 8.53 -3.98
N THR A 54 -5.40 8.45 -4.48
CA THR A 54 -6.46 9.36 -4.08
C THR A 54 -7.12 8.98 -2.74
N SER A 55 -6.94 7.76 -2.26
CA SER A 55 -7.59 7.26 -1.03
C SER A 55 -7.21 8.04 0.24
N MET A 56 -6.12 8.81 0.20
CA MET A 56 -5.69 9.64 1.32
C MET A 56 -6.69 10.75 1.68
N PHE A 57 -7.56 11.15 0.76
CA PHE A 57 -8.54 12.20 0.98
C PHE A 57 -10.01 11.76 0.75
N TRP A 58 -10.28 10.44 0.70
CA TRP A 58 -11.66 9.94 0.54
C TRP A 58 -12.53 10.13 1.79
N PHE A 59 -11.91 10.21 2.95
CA PHE A 59 -12.59 10.36 4.22
C PHE A 59 -12.53 11.82 4.69
N PRO A 60 -13.54 12.33 5.42
CA PRO A 60 -13.50 13.67 5.97
C PRO A 60 -12.36 13.81 7.00
N ALA A 61 -11.89 15.03 7.21
CA ALA A 61 -10.99 15.34 8.30
C ALA A 61 -11.66 14.97 9.64
N PRO A 62 -10.97 14.29 10.57
CA PRO A 62 -11.53 13.98 11.88
C PRO A 62 -11.73 15.25 12.68
N ALA A 63 -12.79 15.29 13.51
CA ALA A 63 -13.04 16.43 14.40
C ALA A 63 -11.97 16.55 15.50
N GLU A 64 -11.49 15.41 15.97
CA GLU A 64 -10.39 15.30 16.94
C GLU A 64 -9.36 14.31 16.37
N PRO A 65 -8.25 14.79 15.80
CA PRO A 65 -7.20 13.93 15.29
C PRO A 65 -6.51 13.15 16.43
N ASP A 66 -6.08 11.92 16.13
CA ASP A 66 -5.22 11.16 17.06
C ASP A 66 -3.84 11.82 17.09
N PRO A 67 -3.31 12.22 18.26
CA PRO A 67 -2.01 12.87 18.37
C PRO A 67 -0.86 12.04 17.77
N ARG A 68 -0.94 10.69 17.83
CA ARG A 68 0.06 9.80 17.25
C ARG A 68 0.05 9.85 15.72
N VAL A 69 -1.15 10.03 15.13
CA VAL A 69 -1.30 10.19 13.68
C VAL A 69 -0.75 11.53 13.25
N GLU A 70 -1.05 12.61 14.00
CA GLU A 70 -0.51 13.94 13.72
C GLU A 70 1.01 13.96 13.76
N GLU A 71 1.61 13.37 14.78
CA GLU A 71 3.07 13.27 14.93
C GLU A 71 3.70 12.52 13.75
N PHE A 72 3.14 11.38 13.37
CA PHE A 72 3.65 10.61 12.23
C PHE A 72 3.48 11.35 10.90
N LEU A 73 2.36 12.03 10.67
CA LEU A 73 2.15 12.82 9.47
C LEU A 73 3.05 14.06 9.42
N ALA A 74 3.32 14.69 10.55
CA ALA A 74 4.30 15.77 10.64
C ALA A 74 5.71 15.26 10.24
N PHE A 75 6.09 14.06 10.68
CA PHE A 75 7.33 13.42 10.24
C PHE A 75 7.31 13.15 8.72
N GLU A 76 6.25 12.56 8.16
CA GLU A 76 6.15 12.32 6.71
C GLU A 76 6.21 13.64 5.91
N GLN A 77 5.54 14.68 6.40
CA GLN A 77 5.56 15.99 5.76
C GLN A 77 6.96 16.62 5.80
N ALA A 78 7.62 16.59 6.95
CA ALA A 78 9.01 17.05 7.08
C ALA A 78 9.97 16.24 6.19
N TRP A 79 9.75 14.93 6.07
CA TRP A 79 10.48 14.09 5.14
C TRP A 79 10.29 14.55 3.69
N LEU A 80 9.08 14.82 3.25
CA LEU A 80 8.79 15.20 1.86
C LEU A 80 9.31 16.61 1.53
N THR A 81 9.24 17.54 2.47
CA THR A 81 9.60 18.96 2.24
C THR A 81 11.06 19.30 2.56
N GLY A 82 11.75 18.46 3.33
CA GLY A 82 13.17 18.68 3.67
C GLY A 82 14.11 18.40 2.49
N ASP A 83 15.42 18.64 2.71
CA ASP A 83 16.44 18.47 1.68
C ASP A 83 16.48 17.04 1.11
N TRP A 84 16.72 16.95 -0.20
CA TRP A 84 16.79 15.68 -0.93
C TRP A 84 18.24 15.32 -1.21
N ASP A 85 18.77 14.41 -0.41
CA ASP A 85 20.06 13.76 -0.65
C ASP A 85 19.91 12.43 -1.43
N ALA A 86 21.03 11.82 -1.78
CA ALA A 86 21.04 10.56 -2.52
C ALA A 86 20.38 9.40 -1.73
N ALA A 87 20.54 9.36 -0.42
CA ALA A 87 19.95 8.31 0.42
C ALA A 87 18.41 8.43 0.45
N LYS A 88 17.90 9.65 0.61
CA LYS A 88 16.46 9.94 0.57
C LYS A 88 15.84 9.59 -0.78
N VAL A 89 16.51 9.94 -1.88
CA VAL A 89 16.08 9.55 -3.23
C VAL A 89 16.00 8.03 -3.37
N LEU A 90 17.06 7.31 -2.96
CA LEU A 90 17.08 5.84 -3.02
C LEU A 90 15.97 5.21 -2.18
N LEU A 91 15.77 5.67 -0.95
CA LEU A 91 14.69 5.17 -0.07
C LEU A 91 13.31 5.43 -0.66
N THR A 92 13.10 6.62 -1.24
CA THR A 92 11.82 6.95 -1.90
C THR A 92 11.57 6.07 -3.13
N LEU A 93 12.61 5.75 -3.91
CA LEU A 93 12.51 4.87 -5.07
C LEU A 93 12.23 3.41 -4.70
N LEU A 94 12.53 2.98 -3.47
CA LEU A 94 12.15 1.63 -3.02
C LEU A 94 10.64 1.39 -3.06
N VAL A 95 9.82 2.41 -2.85
CA VAL A 95 8.34 2.27 -2.87
C VAL A 95 7.83 1.86 -4.26
N PRO A 96 8.09 2.62 -5.35
CA PRO A 96 7.63 2.21 -6.68
C PRO A 96 8.32 0.93 -7.16
N ILE A 97 9.59 0.67 -6.79
CA ILE A 97 10.30 -0.57 -7.14
C ILE A 97 9.62 -1.77 -6.48
N ALA A 98 9.34 -1.70 -5.18
CA ALA A 98 8.70 -2.78 -4.44
C ALA A 98 7.27 -3.05 -4.96
N LEU A 99 6.51 -1.99 -5.24
CA LEU A 99 5.18 -2.11 -5.83
C LEU A 99 5.23 -2.71 -7.25
N SER A 100 6.24 -2.34 -8.05
CA SER A 100 6.47 -2.93 -9.36
C SER A 100 6.85 -4.41 -9.26
N ALA A 101 7.71 -4.78 -8.31
CA ALA A 101 8.06 -6.18 -8.05
C ALA A 101 6.84 -7.00 -7.61
N TYR A 102 5.98 -6.43 -6.76
CA TYR A 102 4.72 -7.02 -6.36
C TYR A 102 3.82 -7.29 -7.57
N CYS A 103 3.56 -6.28 -8.38
CA CYS A 103 2.76 -6.44 -9.60
C CYS A 103 3.40 -7.44 -10.58
N ALA A 104 4.72 -7.42 -10.75
CA ALA A 104 5.43 -8.35 -11.63
C ALA A 104 5.29 -9.80 -11.16
N ALA A 105 5.36 -10.08 -9.86
CA ALA A 105 5.17 -11.42 -9.31
C ALA A 105 3.81 -12.01 -9.71
N PHE A 106 2.73 -11.23 -9.60
CA PHE A 106 1.39 -11.66 -10.01
C PHE A 106 1.20 -11.68 -11.52
N TRP A 107 1.81 -10.76 -12.25
CA TRP A 107 1.82 -10.76 -13.72
C TRP A 107 2.46 -12.04 -14.30
N LEU A 108 3.51 -12.50 -13.64
CA LEU A 108 4.17 -13.78 -13.92
C LEU A 108 3.42 -14.98 -13.31
N ARG A 109 2.25 -14.73 -12.67
CA ARG A 109 1.42 -15.75 -12.03
C ARG A 109 2.10 -16.51 -10.90
N SER A 110 3.07 -15.91 -10.25
CA SER A 110 3.79 -16.49 -9.11
C SER A 110 3.22 -15.99 -7.77
N LEU A 111 2.16 -16.64 -7.30
CA LEU A 111 1.54 -16.35 -6.00
C LEU A 111 2.52 -16.44 -4.80
N PRO A 112 3.43 -17.44 -4.72
CA PRO A 112 4.40 -17.48 -3.63
C PRO A 112 5.33 -16.28 -3.61
N TRP A 113 5.86 -15.85 -4.76
CA TRP A 113 6.67 -14.65 -4.83
C TRP A 113 5.88 -13.38 -4.51
N GLY A 114 4.60 -13.33 -4.91
CA GLY A 114 3.70 -12.23 -4.52
C GLY A 114 3.56 -12.09 -3.02
N LEU A 115 3.38 -13.22 -2.29
CA LEU A 115 3.34 -13.24 -0.83
C LEU A 115 4.67 -12.81 -0.20
N VAL A 116 5.80 -13.31 -0.71
CA VAL A 116 7.12 -12.89 -0.21
C VAL A 116 7.31 -11.37 -0.36
N VAL A 117 7.02 -10.82 -1.54
CA VAL A 117 7.15 -9.37 -1.78
C VAL A 117 6.21 -8.58 -0.90
N LEU A 118 4.94 -9.01 -0.73
CA LEU A 118 3.97 -8.36 0.15
C LEU A 118 4.51 -8.25 1.59
N ASN A 119 4.99 -9.36 2.13
CA ASN A 119 5.51 -9.39 3.51
C ASN A 119 6.80 -8.56 3.66
N VAL A 120 7.72 -8.62 2.70
CA VAL A 120 8.93 -7.79 2.70
C VAL A 120 8.58 -6.29 2.65
N MET A 121 7.61 -5.90 1.81
CA MET A 121 7.12 -4.50 1.75
C MET A 121 6.53 -4.05 3.08
N ALA A 122 5.68 -4.88 3.71
CA ALA A 122 5.05 -4.54 4.98
C ALA A 122 6.07 -4.40 6.11
N VAL A 123 6.98 -5.39 6.25
CA VAL A 123 8.05 -5.35 7.25
C VAL A 123 8.98 -4.16 7.00
N GLY A 124 9.39 -3.94 5.75
CA GLY A 124 10.26 -2.82 5.38
C GLY A 124 9.64 -1.46 5.72
N LYS A 125 8.35 -1.26 5.37
CA LYS A 125 7.66 -0.01 5.71
C LYS A 125 7.50 0.19 7.21
N LEU A 126 7.13 -0.85 7.97
CA LEU A 126 7.03 -0.77 9.43
C LEU A 126 8.37 -0.46 10.07
N THR A 127 9.42 -1.16 9.66
CA THR A 127 10.78 -0.94 10.17
C THR A 127 11.23 0.50 9.91
N TRP A 128 11.05 0.98 8.67
CA TRP A 128 11.39 2.37 8.33
C TRP A 128 10.57 3.37 9.15
N GLY A 129 9.24 3.19 9.25
CA GLY A 129 8.38 4.11 9.99
C GLY A 129 8.75 4.20 11.47
N VAL A 130 9.08 3.07 12.11
CA VAL A 130 9.47 3.04 13.52
C VAL A 130 10.86 3.62 13.75
N LEU A 131 11.85 3.26 12.91
CA LEU A 131 13.24 3.68 13.10
C LEU A 131 13.48 5.13 12.67
N ALA A 132 12.92 5.55 11.53
CA ALA A 132 13.13 6.89 11.01
C ALA A 132 12.18 7.93 11.63
N GLY A 133 10.99 7.50 12.08
CA GLY A 133 9.98 8.37 12.72
C GLY A 133 10.14 8.51 14.23
N ASP A 134 11.28 8.14 14.81
CA ASP A 134 11.56 8.23 16.27
C ASP A 134 10.44 7.61 17.12
N GLY A 135 9.88 6.50 16.67
CA GLY A 135 8.79 5.77 17.31
C GLY A 135 7.37 6.21 16.93
N SER A 136 7.18 7.35 16.26
CA SER A 136 5.84 7.79 15.81
C SER A 136 5.21 6.81 14.81
N GLY A 137 6.02 6.07 14.07
CA GLY A 137 5.58 5.04 13.12
C GLY A 137 4.75 3.91 13.72
N TRP A 138 4.70 3.76 15.05
CA TRP A 138 3.79 2.82 15.70
C TRP A 138 2.31 3.16 15.46
N ALA A 139 1.97 4.41 15.16
CA ALA A 139 0.61 4.80 14.80
C ALA A 139 0.08 4.03 13.58
N MET A 140 0.95 3.73 12.60
CA MET A 140 0.60 2.99 11.39
C MET A 140 0.68 1.46 11.55
N ALA A 141 1.25 0.94 12.65
CA ALA A 141 1.53 -0.48 12.80
C ALA A 141 0.25 -1.33 12.76
N LEU A 142 -0.78 -0.93 13.48
CA LEU A 142 -2.04 -1.67 13.53
C LEU A 142 -2.75 -1.71 12.17
N PRO A 143 -3.00 -0.60 11.45
CA PRO A 143 -3.54 -0.63 10.10
C PRO A 143 -2.71 -1.49 9.12
N ALA A 144 -1.38 -1.38 9.18
CA ALA A 144 -0.50 -2.15 8.31
C ALA A 144 -0.56 -3.65 8.58
N LEU A 145 -0.55 -4.08 9.86
CA LEU A 145 -0.64 -5.49 10.24
C LEU A 145 -2.00 -6.10 9.91
N VAL A 146 -3.10 -5.36 10.14
CA VAL A 146 -4.45 -5.80 9.77
C VAL A 146 -4.54 -5.95 8.25
N GLY A 147 -4.06 -4.97 7.49
CA GLY A 147 -4.05 -5.04 6.04
C GLY A 147 -3.19 -6.18 5.51
N LEU A 148 -2.01 -6.42 6.10
CA LEU A 148 -1.14 -7.55 5.77
C LEU A 148 -1.85 -8.89 6.02
N ALA A 149 -2.42 -9.07 7.21
CA ALA A 149 -3.13 -10.30 7.56
C ALA A 149 -4.29 -10.60 6.60
N ILE A 150 -5.10 -9.58 6.27
CA ILE A 150 -6.18 -9.72 5.29
C ILE A 150 -5.62 -10.07 3.91
N GLY A 151 -4.56 -9.38 3.47
CA GLY A 151 -3.90 -9.62 2.20
C GLY A 151 -3.38 -11.06 2.09
N ASP A 152 -2.66 -11.54 3.09
CA ASP A 152 -2.13 -12.90 3.13
C ASP A 152 -3.24 -13.94 3.09
N VAL A 153 -4.28 -13.79 3.92
CA VAL A 153 -5.41 -14.71 3.93
C VAL A 153 -6.10 -14.78 2.57
N VAL A 154 -6.38 -13.63 1.95
CA VAL A 154 -7.04 -13.58 0.64
C VAL A 154 -6.18 -14.21 -0.45
N LEU A 155 -4.88 -13.90 -0.49
CA LEU A 155 -3.96 -14.43 -1.49
C LEU A 155 -3.73 -15.94 -1.32
N VAL A 156 -3.58 -16.43 -0.08
CA VAL A 156 -3.46 -17.86 0.20
C VAL A 156 -4.73 -18.59 -0.17
N ALA A 157 -5.90 -18.06 0.17
CA ALA A 157 -7.18 -18.65 -0.20
C ALA A 157 -7.35 -18.73 -1.72
N ALA A 158 -7.03 -17.64 -2.43
CA ALA A 158 -7.05 -17.61 -3.89
C ALA A 158 -6.09 -18.67 -4.49
N TRP A 159 -4.90 -18.82 -3.93
CA TRP A 159 -3.93 -19.82 -4.36
C TRP A 159 -4.44 -21.25 -4.19
N ILE A 160 -5.03 -21.56 -3.03
CA ILE A 160 -5.62 -22.88 -2.77
C ILE A 160 -6.72 -23.20 -3.78
N VAL A 161 -7.62 -22.24 -4.03
CA VAL A 161 -8.72 -22.40 -4.99
C VAL A 161 -8.20 -22.63 -6.41
N LEU A 162 -7.24 -21.83 -6.86
CA LEU A 162 -6.66 -21.97 -8.19
C LEU A 162 -5.94 -23.31 -8.39
N ARG A 163 -5.19 -23.75 -7.38
CA ARG A 163 -4.53 -25.08 -7.40
C ARG A 163 -5.53 -26.23 -7.44
N ARG A 164 -6.62 -26.16 -6.67
CA ARG A 164 -7.67 -27.19 -6.70
C ARG A 164 -8.34 -27.27 -8.06
N ARG A 165 -8.69 -26.16 -8.67
CA ARG A 165 -9.28 -26.11 -10.01
C ARG A 165 -8.36 -26.70 -11.07
N ALA A 166 -7.07 -26.38 -11.03
CA ALA A 166 -6.09 -26.93 -11.96
C ALA A 166 -5.97 -28.47 -11.86
N LYS A 167 -6.01 -29.03 -10.63
CA LYS A 167 -5.98 -30.49 -10.42
C LYS A 167 -7.23 -31.18 -10.96
N VAL A 168 -8.42 -30.61 -10.75
CA VAL A 168 -9.70 -31.18 -11.25
C VAL A 168 -9.71 -31.19 -12.78
N GLN A 169 -9.25 -30.11 -13.42
CA GLN A 169 -9.17 -30.05 -14.89
C GLN A 169 -8.19 -31.08 -15.46
N ALA A 170 -7.05 -31.29 -14.80
CA ALA A 170 -6.07 -32.28 -15.23
C ALA A 170 -6.60 -33.73 -15.11
N SER A 171 -7.42 -34.04 -14.10
CA SER A 171 -8.02 -35.36 -13.93
C SER A 171 -9.17 -35.65 -14.92
N SER A 172 -9.95 -34.61 -15.29
CA SER A 172 -11.06 -34.76 -16.26
C SER A 172 -10.61 -34.80 -17.72
N GLY A 173 -9.40 -34.36 -18.04
CA GLY A 173 -8.84 -34.44 -19.38
C GLY A 173 -8.05 -35.73 -19.65
N ALA A 174 -7.88 -36.60 -18.64
CA ALA A 174 -7.17 -37.87 -18.74
C ALA A 174 -8.12 -39.11 -18.87
N SER A 175 -9.41 -38.88 -18.83
CA SER A 175 -10.49 -39.88 -19.04
C SER A 175 -11.07 -39.75 -20.44
#